data_eb748f1216d9ba6705b1f36b0034f9ac
#
_entry.id   eb748f1216d9ba6705b1f36b0034f9ac
#
_cell.length_a   1.000
_cell.length_b   1.000
_cell.length_c   1.000
_cell.angle_alpha   90.00
_cell.angle_beta   90.00
_cell.angle_gamma   90.00
#
_symmetry.space_group_name_H-M   'P 1'
#
loop_
_entity.id
_entity.type
_entity.pdbx_description
1 polymer ?
#
loop_
_entity_poly.entity_id
_entity_poly.type
_entity_poly.pdbx_seq_one_letter_code
_entity_poly.pdbx_strand_id
1 'polypeptide(L)'
;TTTVAPATTAASTTTVAPTTTTVGPLPWPNDVGSSRFGVLGQEFDVPGGWIRPHPGGFLWSEIQPTPDRWDWGWIDWHVKTWQDRRLAILGTLWPFAQWDQENCHAYDPEVQPVLRRLPTKLFAPCDETRFVGWLTAVVERYDGDGVEDMPGLAYPIRHWEVANEPSMQGGHGYFFQGTSADYLSMLRLAFETITTADPEATVLTGGQAGMQPSFTDFWTPVLESAAGFFHVGNIHSIGSDHSFFSDDYRTLLDETGHVGAEYWITEALVSTWPEPGQMIPTGDELGQETLTGFATAFADGASRIFNVGPHDPTGGPGIESDSAFLLLAETVGDFTSASWAGESLVRFDMPDGRTVYAAWDGAGLPGTVSGVVETVGYDGTAGSVDAAGFSAAVPTLVTVR
;
A
#
# COMPACT_ATOMS: atom_id res chain seq x y z
N THR A 1 -2.75 88.86 -2.08
CA THR A 1 -3.58 87.58 -2.32
C THR A 1 -2.75 86.42 -1.97
N THR A 2 -3.00 85.88 -0.78
CA THR A 2 -2.33 84.71 -0.25
C THR A 2 -3.24 83.47 -0.52
N THR A 3 -2.71 82.52 -1.31
CA THR A 3 -3.43 81.28 -1.64
C THR A 3 -3.09 80.24 -0.59
N VAL A 4 -4.08 79.75 0.13
CA VAL A 4 -3.96 78.66 1.10
C VAL A 4 -4.17 77.34 0.33
N ALA A 5 -3.21 76.40 0.45
CA ALA A 5 -3.30 75.04 -0.12
C ALA A 5 -4.19 74.17 0.78
N PRO A 6 -4.94 73.24 0.21
CA PRO A 6 -5.80 72.35 1.01
C PRO A 6 -4.98 71.23 1.69
N ALA A 7 -5.30 70.96 2.96
CA ALA A 7 -4.73 69.89 3.73
C ALA A 7 -5.26 68.53 3.23
N THR A 8 -4.35 67.62 2.87
CA THR A 8 -4.66 66.24 2.50
C THR A 8 -4.71 65.38 3.77
N THR A 9 -5.88 64.92 4.11
CA THR A 9 -6.12 63.94 5.20
C THR A 9 -5.72 62.57 4.73
N ALA A 10 -4.67 61.98 5.27
CA ALA A 10 -4.27 60.61 5.04
C ALA A 10 -5.24 59.68 5.79
N ALA A 11 -5.92 58.82 5.06
CA ALA A 11 -6.74 57.75 5.63
C ALA A 11 -5.80 56.65 6.15
N SER A 12 -5.85 56.37 7.46
CA SER A 12 -5.19 55.20 8.05
C SER A 12 -5.95 53.94 7.64
N THR A 13 -5.36 53.18 6.76
CA THR A 13 -5.80 51.77 6.52
C THR A 13 -5.29 50.89 7.63
N THR A 14 -6.15 50.49 8.53
CA THR A 14 -5.86 49.46 9.52
C THR A 14 -5.86 48.12 8.79
N THR A 15 -4.67 47.57 8.53
CA THR A 15 -4.52 46.20 8.05
C THR A 15 -4.85 45.29 9.23
N VAL A 16 -6.03 44.63 9.18
CA VAL A 16 -6.37 43.54 10.10
C VAL A 16 -5.49 42.37 9.68
N ALA A 17 -4.57 41.94 10.54
CA ALA A 17 -3.82 40.72 10.35
C ALA A 17 -4.82 39.53 10.22
N PRO A 18 -4.61 38.60 9.30
CA PRO A 18 -5.43 37.41 9.22
C PRO A 18 -5.34 36.67 10.57
N THR A 19 -6.48 36.44 11.17
CA THR A 19 -6.60 35.56 12.35
C THR A 19 -6.36 34.15 11.83
N THR A 20 -5.17 33.62 12.04
CA THR A 20 -4.91 32.17 11.92
C THR A 20 -5.78 31.48 12.96
N THR A 21 -6.89 30.95 12.53
CA THR A 21 -7.64 29.96 13.31
C THR A 21 -6.78 28.72 13.28
N THR A 22 -6.10 28.39 14.37
CA THR A 22 -5.49 27.08 14.54
C THR A 22 -6.62 26.08 14.56
N VAL A 23 -6.84 25.38 13.45
CA VAL A 23 -7.68 24.18 13.38
C VAL A 23 -6.87 23.11 14.12
N GLY A 24 -7.44 22.46 15.12
CA GLY A 24 -6.76 21.36 15.81
C GLY A 24 -6.56 20.18 14.86
N PRO A 25 -5.75 19.18 15.27
CA PRO A 25 -5.45 18.02 14.42
C PRO A 25 -6.70 17.34 13.89
N LEU A 26 -6.65 16.91 12.63
CA LEU A 26 -7.75 16.20 11.98
C LEU A 26 -7.86 14.79 12.58
N PRO A 27 -9.09 14.33 12.93
CA PRO A 27 -9.26 12.97 13.43
C PRO A 27 -9.11 11.94 12.31
N TRP A 28 -8.54 10.78 12.64
CA TRP A 28 -8.64 9.61 11.76
C TRP A 28 -10.04 9.01 11.90
N PRO A 29 -10.84 8.92 10.82
CA PRO A 29 -12.18 8.36 10.91
C PRO A 29 -12.15 6.84 11.14
N ASN A 30 -13.05 6.33 12.00
CA ASN A 30 -13.08 4.92 12.37
C ASN A 30 -13.39 3.94 11.22
N ASP A 31 -14.02 4.43 10.17
CA ASP A 31 -14.42 3.66 8.98
C ASP A 31 -13.38 3.74 7.85
N VAL A 32 -12.32 4.55 7.98
CA VAL A 32 -11.23 4.67 7.02
C VAL A 32 -10.09 3.74 7.43
N GLY A 33 -9.66 2.86 6.53
CA GLY A 33 -8.59 1.91 6.80
C GLY A 33 -8.94 0.83 7.84
N SER A 34 -10.23 0.65 8.15
CA SER A 34 -10.71 -0.43 9.02
C SER A 34 -10.54 -1.82 8.37
N SER A 35 -10.66 -1.89 7.05
CA SER A 35 -10.38 -3.10 6.28
C SER A 35 -8.87 -3.39 6.24
N ARG A 36 -8.54 -4.68 6.17
CA ARG A 36 -7.17 -5.17 5.95
C ARG A 36 -6.83 -5.32 4.47
N PHE A 37 -7.77 -4.97 3.59
CA PHE A 37 -7.65 -5.07 2.16
C PHE A 37 -7.43 -3.72 1.51
N GLY A 38 -6.56 -3.69 0.51
CA GLY A 38 -6.30 -2.52 -0.32
C GLY A 38 -6.29 -2.86 -1.80
N VAL A 39 -6.19 -1.84 -2.64
CA VAL A 39 -6.09 -1.96 -4.09
C VAL A 39 -4.98 -1.09 -4.65
N LEU A 40 -4.36 -1.55 -5.75
CA LEU A 40 -3.57 -0.73 -6.66
C LEU A 40 -4.48 -0.23 -7.76
N GLY A 41 -4.47 1.06 -8.04
CA GLY A 41 -5.30 1.62 -9.09
C GLY A 41 -6.57 2.26 -8.56
N GLN A 42 -7.58 2.49 -9.40
CA GLN A 42 -8.66 3.41 -9.08
C GLN A 42 -10.07 2.92 -9.45
N GLU A 43 -10.22 1.72 -9.96
CA GLU A 43 -11.47 1.33 -10.62
C GLU A 43 -12.51 0.70 -9.70
N PHE A 44 -12.12 0.08 -8.59
CA PHE A 44 -13.08 -0.38 -7.59
C PHE A 44 -12.63 -0.06 -6.17
N ASP A 45 -13.60 0.04 -5.26
CA ASP A 45 -13.38 0.35 -3.85
C ASP A 45 -13.63 -0.88 -2.99
N VAL A 46 -12.83 -1.01 -1.94
CA VAL A 46 -13.09 -1.93 -0.83
C VAL A 46 -13.69 -1.11 0.31
N PRO A 47 -14.86 -1.47 0.86
CA PRO A 47 -15.43 -0.77 2.00
C PRO A 47 -14.45 -0.69 3.17
N GLY A 48 -14.20 0.54 3.66
CA GLY A 48 -13.19 0.79 4.68
C GLY A 48 -11.74 0.47 4.27
N GLY A 49 -11.48 0.29 2.99
CA GLY A 49 -10.22 -0.19 2.44
C GLY A 49 -9.15 0.86 2.22
N TRP A 50 -8.11 0.44 1.53
CA TRP A 50 -6.90 1.20 1.26
C TRP A 50 -6.69 1.39 -0.24
N ILE A 51 -6.07 2.51 -0.59
CA ILE A 51 -5.51 2.75 -1.92
C ILE A 51 -3.99 2.92 -1.83
N ARG A 52 -3.26 2.24 -2.69
CA ARG A 52 -1.85 2.47 -2.95
C ARG A 52 -1.73 3.10 -4.33
N PRO A 53 -1.43 4.42 -4.42
CA PRO A 53 -1.29 5.09 -5.71
C PRO A 53 -0.04 4.60 -6.43
N HIS A 54 -0.20 3.78 -7.44
CA HIS A 54 0.87 3.28 -8.29
C HIS A 54 0.42 3.32 -9.76
N PRO A 55 1.26 3.73 -10.71
CA PRO A 55 2.57 4.35 -10.55
C PRO A 55 2.48 5.85 -10.27
N GLY A 56 3.22 6.27 -9.27
CA GLY A 56 3.37 7.68 -8.93
C GLY A 56 2.19 8.27 -8.16
N GLY A 57 2.27 9.05 -7.30
CA GLY A 57 1.48 9.87 -6.44
C GLY A 57 2.44 10.86 -5.83
N PHE A 58 3.34 10.35 -5.02
CA PHE A 58 4.31 11.17 -4.29
C PHE A 58 5.68 11.09 -4.96
N LEU A 59 5.76 11.50 -6.24
CA LEU A 59 7.01 11.53 -7.01
C LEU A 59 7.68 12.90 -6.87
N TRP A 60 8.95 12.90 -6.43
CA TRP A 60 9.69 14.13 -6.16
C TRP A 60 9.76 15.05 -7.38
N SER A 61 10.06 14.52 -8.57
CA SER A 61 10.12 15.34 -9.80
C SER A 61 8.78 15.94 -10.25
N GLU A 62 7.64 15.42 -9.78
CA GLU A 62 6.32 15.98 -10.09
C GLU A 62 5.91 17.04 -9.07
N ILE A 63 6.16 16.77 -7.79
CA ILE A 63 5.85 17.70 -6.69
C ILE A 63 6.83 18.88 -6.69
N GLN A 64 8.11 18.63 -7.01
CA GLN A 64 9.15 19.65 -7.09
C GLN A 64 9.89 19.52 -8.43
N PRO A 65 9.31 20.02 -9.54
CA PRO A 65 9.88 19.86 -10.89
C PRO A 65 11.19 20.63 -11.12
N THR A 66 11.47 21.62 -10.29
CA THR A 66 12.78 22.31 -10.20
C THR A 66 13.12 22.61 -8.75
N PRO A 67 14.39 22.89 -8.40
CA PRO A 67 14.78 23.15 -7.02
C PRO A 67 13.97 24.21 -6.26
N ASP A 68 13.40 25.16 -6.99
CA ASP A 68 12.73 26.35 -6.42
C ASP A 68 11.22 26.39 -6.74
N ARG A 69 10.67 25.34 -7.38
CA ARG A 69 9.26 25.30 -7.77
C ARG A 69 8.55 24.08 -7.20
N TRP A 70 7.44 24.32 -6.52
CA TRP A 70 6.52 23.30 -6.04
C TRP A 70 5.26 23.26 -6.89
N ASP A 71 4.72 22.05 -7.12
CA ASP A 71 3.51 21.81 -7.86
C ASP A 71 2.68 20.70 -7.18
N TRP A 72 1.73 21.11 -6.38
CA TRP A 72 0.87 20.23 -5.60
C TRP A 72 -0.43 19.84 -6.31
N GLY A 73 -0.76 20.54 -7.40
CA GLY A 73 -2.11 20.49 -7.98
C GLY A 73 -2.56 19.11 -8.37
N TRP A 74 -1.66 18.28 -8.91
CA TRP A 74 -1.99 16.94 -9.34
C TRP A 74 -2.18 15.99 -8.15
N ILE A 75 -1.26 15.99 -7.21
CA ILE A 75 -1.34 15.07 -6.06
C ILE A 75 -2.45 15.46 -5.08
N ASP A 76 -2.68 16.75 -4.83
CA ASP A 76 -3.80 17.22 -4.00
C ASP A 76 -5.16 16.77 -4.57
N TRP A 77 -5.30 16.86 -5.91
CA TRP A 77 -6.52 16.39 -6.58
C TRP A 77 -6.74 14.89 -6.38
N HIS A 78 -5.68 14.09 -6.46
CA HIS A 78 -5.77 12.65 -6.23
C HIS A 78 -6.07 12.32 -4.76
N VAL A 79 -5.36 12.94 -3.81
CA VAL A 79 -5.61 12.75 -2.37
C VAL A 79 -7.06 13.07 -2.05
N LYS A 80 -7.57 14.21 -2.54
CA LYS A 80 -8.97 14.55 -2.37
C LYS A 80 -9.90 13.50 -2.97
N THR A 81 -9.63 13.04 -4.16
CA THR A 81 -10.44 12.02 -4.85
C THR A 81 -10.51 10.72 -4.06
N TRP A 82 -9.38 10.24 -3.50
CA TRP A 82 -9.34 9.03 -2.68
C TRP A 82 -10.06 9.24 -1.33
N GLN A 83 -9.88 10.41 -0.73
CA GLN A 83 -10.57 10.75 0.52
C GLN A 83 -12.09 10.93 0.35
N ASP A 84 -12.55 11.46 -0.77
CA ASP A 84 -13.97 11.52 -1.10
C ASP A 84 -14.60 10.11 -1.22
N ARG A 85 -13.79 9.09 -1.58
CA ARG A 85 -14.16 7.66 -1.61
C ARG A 85 -13.98 6.96 -0.25
N ARG A 86 -13.53 7.66 0.80
CA ARG A 86 -13.27 7.13 2.14
C ARG A 86 -12.17 6.07 2.20
N LEU A 87 -11.18 6.13 1.32
CA LEU A 87 -10.05 5.20 1.28
C LEU A 87 -8.92 5.71 2.15
N ALA A 88 -8.32 4.84 2.97
CA ALA A 88 -7.02 5.11 3.57
C ALA A 88 -5.94 5.08 2.48
N ILE A 89 -4.93 5.94 2.62
CA ILE A 89 -3.91 6.10 1.60
C ILE A 89 -2.58 5.55 2.14
N LEU A 90 -1.98 4.60 1.38
CA LEU A 90 -0.58 4.24 1.53
C LEU A 90 0.23 5.09 0.56
N GLY A 91 0.88 6.13 1.05
CA GLY A 91 1.69 7.04 0.23
C GLY A 91 3.00 6.40 -0.20
N THR A 92 3.10 5.92 -1.43
CA THR A 92 4.38 5.45 -1.99
C THR A 92 5.23 6.63 -2.41
N LEU A 93 6.32 6.85 -1.71
CA LEU A 93 7.28 7.91 -1.96
C LEU A 93 8.25 7.51 -3.07
N TRP A 94 8.36 8.33 -4.11
CA TRP A 94 9.30 8.14 -5.21
C TRP A 94 10.40 9.18 -5.11
N PRO A 95 11.55 8.88 -4.51
CA PRO A 95 12.59 9.84 -4.11
C PRO A 95 13.47 10.31 -5.27
N PHE A 96 12.87 10.52 -6.45
CA PHE A 96 13.61 10.77 -7.68
C PHE A 96 13.20 12.11 -8.29
N ALA A 97 14.12 13.05 -8.36
CA ALA A 97 13.99 14.28 -9.14
C ALA A 97 15.07 14.35 -10.22
N GLN A 98 14.68 14.51 -11.49
CA GLN A 98 15.63 14.56 -12.60
C GLN A 98 16.75 15.57 -12.38
N TRP A 99 16.40 16.78 -11.90
CA TRP A 99 17.34 17.86 -11.65
C TRP A 99 18.32 17.55 -10.50
N ASP A 100 17.93 16.73 -9.52
CA ASP A 100 18.81 16.25 -8.46
C ASP A 100 19.74 15.16 -8.99
N GLN A 101 19.19 14.16 -9.63
CA GLN A 101 19.91 13.00 -10.19
C GLN A 101 21.01 13.41 -11.19
N GLU A 102 20.82 14.50 -11.93
CA GLU A 102 21.80 15.04 -12.88
C GLU A 102 23.04 15.61 -12.22
N ASN A 103 22.97 15.94 -10.93
CA ASN A 103 24.10 16.59 -10.22
C ASN A 103 25.24 15.60 -9.90
N CYS A 104 24.95 14.31 -9.69
CA CYS A 104 25.96 13.36 -9.22
C CYS A 104 26.00 12.01 -9.98
N HIS A 105 24.97 11.70 -10.78
CA HIS A 105 24.90 10.41 -11.48
C HIS A 105 25.07 10.57 -13.00
N ALA A 106 25.88 9.71 -13.60
CA ALA A 106 26.04 9.65 -15.05
C ALA A 106 24.77 9.04 -15.70
N TYR A 107 24.46 9.51 -16.92
CA TYR A 107 23.41 8.88 -17.72
C TYR A 107 23.92 7.56 -18.32
N ASP A 108 23.14 6.52 -18.17
CA ASP A 108 23.37 5.24 -18.81
C ASP A 108 22.21 4.97 -19.80
N PRO A 109 22.47 4.98 -21.12
CA PRO A 109 21.44 4.76 -22.12
C PRO A 109 20.92 3.31 -22.18
N GLU A 110 21.61 2.36 -21.56
CA GLU A 110 21.20 0.97 -21.49
C GLU A 110 20.17 0.72 -20.39
N VAL A 111 20.10 1.62 -19.40
CA VAL A 111 19.15 1.55 -18.31
C VAL A 111 17.87 2.27 -18.65
N GLN A 112 16.76 1.56 -18.59
CA GLN A 112 15.43 2.12 -18.79
C GLN A 112 14.61 1.97 -17.50
N PRO A 113 13.97 3.03 -16.99
CA PRO A 113 13.03 2.91 -15.89
C PRO A 113 11.84 2.06 -16.31
N VAL A 114 11.30 1.28 -15.37
CA VAL A 114 10.08 0.47 -15.60
C VAL A 114 8.90 1.35 -16.04
N LEU A 115 8.81 2.54 -15.48
CA LEU A 115 7.72 3.48 -15.74
C LEU A 115 8.23 4.73 -16.44
N ARG A 116 7.55 5.14 -17.52
CA ARG A 116 7.91 6.32 -18.33
C ARG A 116 7.84 7.66 -17.56
N ARG A 117 7.11 7.72 -16.46
CA ARG A 117 6.99 8.93 -15.62
C ARG A 117 8.21 9.15 -14.75
N LEU A 118 8.98 8.10 -14.46
CA LEU A 118 10.17 8.19 -13.64
C LEU A 118 11.30 8.91 -14.39
N PRO A 119 12.20 9.60 -13.67
CA PRO A 119 13.44 10.10 -14.22
C PRO A 119 14.26 9.00 -14.88
N THR A 120 15.16 9.39 -15.77
CA THR A 120 16.06 8.45 -16.47
C THR A 120 17.17 7.89 -15.59
N LYS A 121 17.30 8.42 -14.36
CA LYS A 121 18.25 7.98 -13.35
C LYS A 121 17.48 7.79 -12.04
N LEU A 122 17.68 6.66 -11.37
CA LEU A 122 16.89 6.23 -10.21
C LEU A 122 17.83 5.80 -9.08
N PHE A 123 18.78 6.65 -8.73
CA PHE A 123 19.72 6.42 -7.63
C PHE A 123 19.20 7.08 -6.34
N ALA A 124 19.89 6.85 -5.24
CA ALA A 124 19.68 7.64 -4.03
C ALA A 124 19.87 9.13 -4.31
N PRO A 125 19.19 10.02 -3.56
CA PRO A 125 19.31 11.46 -3.75
C PRO A 125 20.75 11.97 -3.71
N CYS A 126 21.10 12.89 -4.62
CA CYS A 126 22.40 13.54 -4.64
C CYS A 126 22.53 14.60 -3.52
N ASP A 127 21.45 15.34 -3.26
CA ASP A 127 21.38 16.37 -2.22
C ASP A 127 20.43 15.92 -1.11
N GLU A 128 20.99 15.32 -0.07
CA GLU A 128 20.25 14.84 1.10
C GLU A 128 19.46 15.96 1.79
N THR A 129 19.98 17.21 1.82
CA THR A 129 19.28 18.34 2.43
C THR A 129 18.00 18.68 1.67
N ARG A 130 18.05 18.66 0.33
CA ARG A 130 16.88 18.89 -0.52
C ARG A 130 15.90 17.73 -0.46
N PHE A 131 16.39 16.50 -0.39
CA PHE A 131 15.55 15.33 -0.18
C PHE A 131 14.78 15.41 1.14
N VAL A 132 15.47 15.71 2.25
CA VAL A 132 14.83 15.95 3.56
C VAL A 132 13.80 17.07 3.47
N GLY A 133 14.14 18.20 2.82
CA GLY A 133 13.22 19.31 2.65
C GLY A 133 11.96 18.95 1.84
N TRP A 134 12.12 18.17 0.76
CA TRP A 134 10.97 17.66 -0.02
C TRP A 134 10.12 16.71 0.82
N LEU A 135 10.73 15.75 1.50
CA LEU A 135 10.03 14.74 2.27
C LEU A 135 9.28 15.35 3.47
N THR A 136 9.92 16.30 4.18
CA THR A 136 9.26 17.07 5.24
C THR A 136 8.03 17.80 4.69
N ALA A 137 8.16 18.49 3.55
CA ALA A 137 7.04 19.22 2.96
C ALA A 137 5.91 18.30 2.49
N VAL A 138 6.21 17.06 2.05
CA VAL A 138 5.19 16.06 1.67
C VAL A 138 4.46 15.57 2.92
N VAL A 139 5.16 15.21 3.98
CA VAL A 139 4.53 14.71 5.21
C VAL A 139 3.69 15.78 5.86
N GLU A 140 4.25 16.98 6.10
CA GLU A 140 3.58 18.13 6.69
C GLU A 140 2.29 18.52 5.95
N ARG A 141 2.30 18.39 4.61
CA ARG A 141 1.13 18.74 3.80
C ARG A 141 -0.07 17.81 4.03
N TYR A 142 0.17 16.60 4.51
CA TYR A 142 -0.89 15.58 4.62
C TYR A 142 -1.00 14.96 6.02
N ASP A 143 -0.31 15.45 7.04
CA ASP A 143 -0.36 14.93 8.42
C ASP A 143 -1.60 15.40 9.21
N GLY A 144 -2.24 16.48 8.74
CA GLY A 144 -3.50 16.96 9.29
C GLY A 144 -3.37 17.61 10.66
N ASP A 145 -2.22 18.16 10.99
CA ASP A 145 -1.97 18.82 12.29
C ASP A 145 -2.49 20.27 12.36
N GLY A 146 -2.86 20.85 11.21
CA GLY A 146 -3.36 22.22 11.07
C GLY A 146 -2.31 23.22 10.62
N VAL A 147 -1.08 22.77 10.32
CA VAL A 147 0.02 23.59 9.85
C VAL A 147 0.37 23.20 8.41
N GLU A 148 0.33 24.15 7.47
CA GLU A 148 0.66 23.94 6.05
C GLU A 148 -0.09 22.78 5.34
N ASP A 149 -1.16 22.28 5.92
CA ASP A 149 -2.00 21.20 5.38
C ASP A 149 -2.53 21.51 3.97
N MET A 150 -2.76 20.45 3.23
CA MET A 150 -3.51 20.52 1.96
C MET A 150 -4.87 21.19 2.19
N PRO A 151 -5.24 22.22 1.43
CA PRO A 151 -6.57 22.82 1.54
C PRO A 151 -7.69 21.82 1.30
N GLY A 152 -8.48 21.55 2.35
CA GLY A 152 -9.60 20.61 2.30
C GLY A 152 -9.18 19.14 2.53
N LEU A 153 -8.02 18.91 3.13
CA LEU A 153 -7.64 17.60 3.66
C LEU A 153 -8.74 17.10 4.62
N ALA A 154 -9.23 15.88 4.41
CA ALA A 154 -10.35 15.34 5.20
C ALA A 154 -9.86 14.55 6.42
N TYR A 155 -8.72 13.89 6.30
CA TYR A 155 -8.03 13.14 7.35
C TYR A 155 -6.56 12.97 6.97
N PRO A 156 -5.64 12.71 7.94
CA PRO A 156 -4.22 12.60 7.66
C PRO A 156 -3.86 11.41 6.76
N ILE A 157 -2.68 11.48 6.11
CA ILE A 157 -2.01 10.34 5.51
C ILE A 157 -0.87 9.95 6.46
N ARG A 158 -0.95 8.78 7.08
CA ARG A 158 -0.01 8.35 8.11
C ARG A 158 0.85 7.14 7.71
N HIS A 159 0.65 6.58 6.52
CA HIS A 159 1.37 5.40 6.08
C HIS A 159 2.19 5.71 4.83
N TRP A 160 3.50 5.57 4.95
CA TRP A 160 4.45 5.97 3.92
C TRP A 160 5.37 4.81 3.56
N GLU A 161 5.36 4.43 2.30
CA GLU A 161 6.24 3.43 1.72
C GLU A 161 7.43 4.11 1.04
N VAL A 162 8.66 3.69 1.38
CA VAL A 162 9.87 4.33 0.88
C VAL A 162 10.39 3.63 -0.36
N ALA A 163 10.15 4.20 -1.51
CA ALA A 163 10.40 3.69 -2.86
C ALA A 163 9.51 2.47 -3.23
N ASN A 164 9.66 1.98 -4.46
CA ASN A 164 9.00 0.77 -4.97
C ASN A 164 10.06 -0.19 -5.49
N GLU A 165 9.99 -1.44 -5.09
CA GLU A 165 10.81 -2.56 -5.60
C GLU A 165 12.29 -2.22 -5.89
N PRO A 166 13.04 -1.68 -4.92
CA PRO A 166 14.42 -1.25 -5.16
C PRO A 166 15.36 -2.38 -5.56
N SER A 167 14.97 -3.62 -5.31
CA SER A 167 15.68 -4.82 -5.75
C SER A 167 15.42 -5.21 -7.20
N MET A 168 14.38 -4.67 -7.84
CA MET A 168 14.10 -4.94 -9.25
C MET A 168 15.10 -4.21 -10.14
N GLN A 169 16.12 -4.94 -10.58
CA GLN A 169 17.23 -4.45 -11.39
C GLN A 169 17.50 -5.43 -12.55
N GLY A 170 17.60 -4.96 -13.77
CA GLY A 170 17.95 -5.80 -14.91
C GLY A 170 16.93 -5.83 -16.04
N GLY A 171 16.74 -6.98 -16.68
CA GLY A 171 16.07 -7.14 -17.98
C GLY A 171 14.63 -6.65 -18.13
N HIS A 172 13.92 -6.43 -17.04
CA HIS A 172 12.56 -5.87 -17.02
C HIS A 172 12.50 -4.36 -16.73
N GLY A 173 13.66 -3.71 -16.60
CA GLY A 173 13.81 -2.31 -16.23
C GLY A 173 14.20 -2.14 -14.76
N TYR A 174 14.27 -0.87 -14.32
CA TYR A 174 14.75 -0.52 -13.00
C TYR A 174 13.74 0.36 -12.29
N PHE A 175 13.54 0.09 -10.99
CA PHE A 175 12.93 1.05 -10.05
C PHE A 175 13.99 1.74 -9.19
N PHE A 176 15.17 1.14 -9.05
CA PHE A 176 16.30 1.72 -8.35
C PHE A 176 17.62 1.21 -8.95
N GLN A 177 18.62 2.09 -9.07
CA GLN A 177 19.91 1.78 -9.69
C GLN A 177 21.06 1.71 -8.67
N GLY A 178 20.76 1.95 -7.39
CA GLY A 178 21.73 1.90 -6.30
C GLY A 178 21.92 0.49 -5.73
N THR A 179 22.81 0.38 -4.78
CA THR A 179 23.07 -0.84 -4.00
C THR A 179 22.13 -0.96 -2.80
N SER A 180 22.14 -2.12 -2.12
CA SER A 180 21.47 -2.31 -0.83
C SER A 180 21.89 -1.28 0.21
N ALA A 181 23.17 -0.90 0.24
CA ALA A 181 23.68 0.13 1.16
C ALA A 181 23.17 1.52 0.84
N ASP A 182 23.04 1.87 -0.44
CA ASP A 182 22.46 3.14 -0.88
C ASP A 182 20.98 3.23 -0.48
N TYR A 183 20.22 2.14 -0.71
CA TYR A 183 18.83 2.06 -0.30
C TYR A 183 18.67 2.16 1.22
N LEU A 184 19.48 1.44 2.00
CA LEU A 184 19.47 1.47 3.46
C LEU A 184 19.73 2.89 3.99
N SER A 185 20.69 3.61 3.39
CA SER A 185 20.99 4.99 3.77
C SER A 185 19.80 5.91 3.50
N MET A 186 19.17 5.76 2.35
CA MET A 186 17.96 6.50 1.98
C MET A 186 16.78 6.16 2.90
N LEU A 187 16.56 4.88 3.22
CA LEU A 187 15.50 4.42 4.12
C LEU A 187 15.66 5.03 5.53
N ARG A 188 16.87 5.03 6.08
CA ARG A 188 17.16 5.65 7.38
C ARG A 188 16.84 7.13 7.40
N LEU A 189 17.34 7.85 6.39
CA LEU A 189 17.09 9.29 6.27
C LEU A 189 15.59 9.59 6.10
N ALA A 190 14.89 8.78 5.31
CA ALA A 190 13.45 8.90 5.13
C ALA A 190 12.69 8.63 6.44
N PHE A 191 13.05 7.56 7.15
CA PHE A 191 12.43 7.22 8.44
C PHE A 191 12.58 8.35 9.46
N GLU A 192 13.80 8.85 9.67
CA GLU A 192 14.08 9.94 10.60
C GLU A 192 13.33 11.22 10.22
N THR A 193 13.25 11.53 8.92
CA THR A 193 12.55 12.71 8.43
C THR A 193 11.03 12.60 8.63
N ILE A 194 10.44 11.47 8.21
CA ILE A 194 9.00 11.23 8.31
C ILE A 194 8.54 11.26 9.78
N THR A 195 9.21 10.50 10.65
CA THR A 195 8.83 10.41 12.07
C THR A 195 9.14 11.67 12.87
N THR A 196 9.98 12.56 12.34
CA THR A 196 10.21 13.89 12.92
C THR A 196 9.10 14.86 12.51
N ALA A 197 8.66 14.81 11.26
CA ALA A 197 7.56 15.64 10.75
C ALA A 197 6.21 15.20 11.33
N ASP A 198 5.91 13.89 11.27
CA ASP A 198 4.71 13.29 11.90
C ASP A 198 5.10 12.11 12.81
N PRO A 199 5.09 12.31 14.15
CA PRO A 199 5.37 11.24 15.12
C PRO A 199 4.35 10.08 15.12
N GLU A 200 3.17 10.26 14.50
CA GLU A 200 2.15 9.21 14.36
C GLU A 200 2.27 8.45 13.03
N ALA A 201 3.23 8.83 12.17
CA ALA A 201 3.45 8.20 10.88
C ALA A 201 4.00 6.76 11.03
N THR A 202 3.53 5.90 10.16
CA THR A 202 4.02 4.53 9.98
C THR A 202 4.83 4.46 8.69
N VAL A 203 6.08 4.00 8.80
CA VAL A 203 7.00 3.88 7.66
C VAL A 203 7.11 2.41 7.26
N LEU A 204 6.88 2.15 5.97
CA LEU A 204 7.06 0.85 5.33
C LEU A 204 8.37 0.83 4.54
N THR A 205 9.00 -0.33 4.48
CA THR A 205 10.04 -0.57 3.45
C THR A 205 9.44 -0.49 2.06
N GLY A 206 10.21 -0.19 1.04
CA GLY A 206 9.81 -0.43 -0.36
C GLY A 206 9.52 -1.92 -0.59
N GLY A 207 8.58 -2.26 -1.46
CA GLY A 207 8.20 -3.65 -1.68
C GLY A 207 9.37 -4.52 -2.18
N GLN A 208 9.61 -5.66 -1.56
CA GLN A 208 10.49 -6.69 -2.12
C GLN A 208 9.75 -7.38 -3.26
N ALA A 209 10.30 -7.40 -4.47
CA ALA A 209 9.62 -7.86 -5.69
C ALA A 209 9.50 -9.39 -5.81
N GLY A 210 9.46 -10.12 -4.70
CA GLY A 210 9.41 -11.57 -4.60
C GLY A 210 10.58 -12.16 -3.84
N MET A 211 10.68 -13.50 -3.82
CA MET A 211 11.67 -14.24 -3.02
C MET A 211 12.80 -14.87 -3.87
N GLN A 212 12.95 -14.49 -5.13
CA GLN A 212 14.07 -14.95 -5.95
C GLN A 212 15.43 -14.53 -5.35
N PRO A 213 16.50 -15.33 -5.54
CA PRO A 213 17.83 -15.04 -4.94
C PRO A 213 18.34 -13.62 -5.20
N SER A 214 18.12 -13.06 -6.39
CA SER A 214 18.55 -11.69 -6.69
C SER A 214 17.86 -10.62 -5.82
N PHE A 215 16.65 -10.88 -5.38
CA PHE A 215 15.91 -9.97 -4.50
C PHE A 215 16.29 -10.19 -3.04
N THR A 216 16.40 -11.43 -2.60
CA THR A 216 16.85 -11.73 -1.24
C THR A 216 18.29 -11.31 -1.00
N ASP A 217 19.19 -11.44 -1.97
CA ASP A 217 20.58 -10.95 -1.90
C ASP A 217 20.64 -9.42 -1.72
N PHE A 218 19.68 -8.68 -2.28
CA PHE A 218 19.56 -7.24 -2.07
C PHE A 218 18.98 -6.92 -0.68
N TRP A 219 17.90 -7.63 -0.28
CA TRP A 219 17.13 -7.27 0.92
C TRP A 219 17.73 -7.77 2.23
N THR A 220 18.38 -8.94 2.24
CA THR A 220 18.97 -9.49 3.47
C THR A 220 19.90 -8.50 4.17
N PRO A 221 20.92 -7.90 3.53
CA PRO A 221 21.78 -6.92 4.20
C PRO A 221 21.05 -5.61 4.59
N VAL A 222 19.99 -5.25 3.87
CA VAL A 222 19.13 -4.11 4.27
C VAL A 222 18.43 -4.43 5.58
N LEU A 223 17.70 -5.54 5.65
CA LEU A 223 16.94 -5.93 6.83
C LEU A 223 17.83 -6.17 8.05
N GLU A 224 18.95 -6.89 7.91
CA GLU A 224 19.93 -7.10 9.00
C GLU A 224 20.41 -5.78 9.63
N SER A 225 20.40 -4.67 8.86
CA SER A 225 20.92 -3.38 9.29
C SER A 225 19.85 -2.32 9.51
N ALA A 226 18.58 -2.60 9.21
CA ALA A 226 17.48 -1.62 9.23
C ALA A 226 16.70 -1.61 10.56
N ALA A 227 17.17 -2.29 11.60
CA ALA A 227 16.50 -2.33 12.89
C ALA A 227 16.21 -0.92 13.42
N GLY A 228 14.93 -0.60 13.64
CA GLY A 228 14.46 0.71 14.10
C GLY A 228 14.33 1.77 12.99
N PHE A 229 14.48 1.43 11.71
CA PHE A 229 14.32 2.34 10.58
C PHE A 229 13.15 1.98 9.65
N PHE A 230 12.26 1.12 10.09
CA PHE A 230 10.93 0.91 9.52
C PHE A 230 10.00 0.36 10.60
N HIS A 231 8.71 0.52 10.42
CA HIS A 231 7.67 -0.04 11.28
C HIS A 231 7.08 -1.31 10.68
N VAL A 232 6.96 -1.39 9.36
CA VAL A 232 6.30 -2.46 8.61
C VAL A 232 7.20 -2.93 7.48
N GLY A 233 7.43 -4.24 7.42
CA GLY A 233 8.06 -4.90 6.28
C GLY A 233 7.09 -4.94 5.09
N ASN A 234 7.60 -5.07 3.86
CA ASN A 234 6.76 -5.06 2.68
C ASN A 234 7.27 -6.01 1.59
N ILE A 235 6.37 -6.83 1.05
CA ILE A 235 6.66 -7.74 -0.05
C ILE A 235 5.62 -7.59 -1.15
N HIS A 236 6.02 -7.86 -2.39
CA HIS A 236 5.18 -7.95 -3.57
C HIS A 236 5.20 -9.36 -4.13
N SER A 237 4.08 -9.79 -4.68
CA SER A 237 3.95 -11.07 -5.38
C SER A 237 2.99 -10.90 -6.55
N ILE A 238 3.56 -10.87 -7.75
CA ILE A 238 2.80 -10.88 -9.00
C ILE A 238 3.19 -12.16 -9.73
N GLY A 239 2.32 -13.19 -9.67
CA GLY A 239 2.60 -14.45 -10.32
C GLY A 239 1.93 -15.66 -9.71
N SER A 240 2.63 -16.78 -9.70
CA SER A 240 2.11 -18.11 -9.39
C SER A 240 2.34 -18.57 -7.95
N ASP A 241 2.76 -17.73 -7.06
CA ASP A 241 2.85 -18.10 -5.65
C ASP A 241 1.48 -18.03 -4.99
N HIS A 242 1.01 -19.17 -4.46
CA HIS A 242 -0.32 -19.32 -3.90
C HIS A 242 -0.52 -18.68 -2.51
N SER A 243 0.55 -18.19 -1.88
CA SER A 243 0.52 -17.52 -0.57
C SER A 243 1.06 -16.08 -0.66
N PHE A 244 1.37 -15.60 -1.85
CA PHE A 244 2.03 -14.32 -2.08
C PHE A 244 3.35 -14.19 -1.31
N PHE A 245 4.11 -15.29 -1.17
CA PHE A 245 5.36 -15.39 -0.41
C PHE A 245 5.22 -15.03 1.09
N SER A 246 4.04 -15.15 1.65
CA SER A 246 3.75 -14.68 3.01
C SER A 246 4.61 -15.38 4.05
N ASP A 247 4.68 -16.73 4.02
CA ASP A 247 5.47 -17.55 4.95
C ASP A 247 6.99 -17.37 4.75
N ASP A 248 7.43 -17.35 3.50
CA ASP A 248 8.83 -17.11 3.15
C ASP A 248 9.31 -15.74 3.62
N TYR A 249 8.49 -14.70 3.45
CA TYR A 249 8.84 -13.35 3.88
C TYR A 249 8.82 -13.21 5.41
N ARG A 250 7.88 -13.87 6.09
CA ARG A 250 7.90 -13.98 7.56
C ARG A 250 9.20 -14.61 8.03
N THR A 251 9.62 -15.71 7.40
CA THR A 251 10.88 -16.39 7.70
C THR A 251 12.07 -15.46 7.49
N LEU A 252 12.13 -14.72 6.38
CA LEU A 252 13.19 -13.75 6.11
C LEU A 252 13.26 -12.66 7.18
N LEU A 253 12.11 -12.10 7.59
CA LEU A 253 12.07 -11.10 8.66
C LEU A 253 12.60 -11.66 9.98
N ASP A 254 12.20 -12.88 10.35
CA ASP A 254 12.63 -13.52 11.59
C ASP A 254 14.14 -13.83 11.57
N GLU A 255 14.68 -14.34 10.46
CA GLU A 255 16.10 -14.65 10.26
C GLU A 255 16.98 -13.38 10.27
N THR A 256 16.44 -12.25 9.83
CA THR A 256 17.15 -10.95 9.83
C THR A 256 16.95 -10.13 11.12
N GLY A 257 16.33 -10.75 12.15
CA GLY A 257 16.21 -10.17 13.50
C GLY A 257 14.92 -9.37 13.75
N HIS A 258 13.93 -9.45 12.87
CA HIS A 258 12.64 -8.76 12.97
C HIS A 258 11.51 -9.69 13.41
N VAL A 259 11.77 -10.56 14.41
CA VAL A 259 10.79 -11.52 14.91
C VAL A 259 9.50 -10.84 15.35
N GLY A 260 8.38 -11.27 14.75
CA GLY A 260 7.06 -10.72 15.04
C GLY A 260 6.80 -9.32 14.50
N ALA A 261 7.68 -8.78 13.65
CA ALA A 261 7.43 -7.50 12.98
C ALA A 261 6.19 -7.59 12.08
N GLU A 262 5.42 -6.50 12.04
CA GLU A 262 4.32 -6.38 11.08
C GLU A 262 4.85 -6.34 9.65
N TYR A 263 4.13 -6.98 8.72
CA TYR A 263 4.39 -6.83 7.29
C TYR A 263 3.10 -6.78 6.48
N TRP A 264 3.19 -6.12 5.35
CA TRP A 264 2.12 -5.99 4.36
C TRP A 264 2.54 -6.59 3.03
N ILE A 265 1.56 -7.00 2.24
CA ILE A 265 1.74 -7.38 0.84
C ILE A 265 1.09 -6.27 0.01
N THR A 266 1.88 -5.30 -0.45
CA THR A 266 1.32 -4.09 -1.08
C THR A 266 1.14 -4.20 -2.59
N GLU A 267 1.55 -5.33 -3.18
CA GLU A 267 1.14 -5.79 -4.50
C GLU A 267 0.93 -7.31 -4.47
N ALA A 268 -0.31 -7.74 -4.60
CA ALA A 268 -0.69 -9.14 -4.68
C ALA A 268 -1.54 -9.38 -5.93
N LEU A 269 -1.11 -10.29 -6.80
CA LEU A 269 -1.83 -10.67 -8.00
C LEU A 269 -1.67 -12.15 -8.29
N VAL A 270 -2.77 -12.89 -8.35
CA VAL A 270 -2.82 -14.21 -8.99
C VAL A 270 -2.72 -13.97 -10.51
N SER A 271 -1.63 -14.42 -11.12
CA SER A 271 -1.29 -14.03 -12.48
C SER A 271 -2.17 -14.68 -13.54
N THR A 272 -2.61 -13.86 -14.50
CA THR A 272 -3.19 -14.32 -15.77
C THR A 272 -2.12 -14.64 -16.82
N TRP A 273 -0.83 -14.38 -16.51
CA TRP A 273 0.28 -14.61 -17.43
C TRP A 273 1.03 -15.89 -17.07
N PRO A 274 0.79 -16.98 -17.80
CA PRO A 274 1.46 -18.24 -17.51
C PRO A 274 2.96 -18.12 -17.86
N GLU A 275 3.76 -18.88 -17.14
CA GLU A 275 5.15 -19.12 -17.53
C GLU A 275 5.21 -19.79 -18.91
N PRO A 276 6.28 -19.61 -19.68
CA PRO A 276 6.41 -20.22 -21.01
C PRO A 276 6.14 -21.74 -20.97
N GLY A 277 5.07 -22.16 -21.65
CA GLY A 277 4.66 -23.55 -21.72
C GLY A 277 3.55 -23.97 -20.74
N GLN A 278 3.12 -23.10 -19.86
CA GLN A 278 1.92 -23.29 -19.04
C GLN A 278 0.66 -22.86 -19.80
N MET A 279 -0.50 -23.41 -19.43
CA MET A 279 -1.78 -22.94 -19.94
C MET A 279 -2.19 -21.67 -19.20
N ILE A 280 -2.92 -20.80 -19.91
CA ILE A 280 -3.58 -19.65 -19.28
C ILE A 280 -4.63 -20.20 -18.31
N PRO A 281 -4.62 -19.79 -17.02
CA PRO A 281 -5.65 -20.19 -16.07
C PRO A 281 -7.04 -19.76 -16.55
N THR A 282 -8.05 -20.55 -16.22
CA THR A 282 -9.46 -20.17 -16.41
C THR A 282 -9.87 -19.11 -15.41
N GLY A 283 -10.95 -18.39 -15.66
CA GLY A 283 -11.51 -17.45 -14.68
C GLY A 283 -11.84 -18.12 -13.35
N ASP A 284 -12.45 -19.32 -13.41
CA ASP A 284 -12.76 -20.12 -12.21
C ASP A 284 -11.51 -20.46 -11.41
N GLU A 285 -10.42 -20.90 -12.04
CA GLU A 285 -9.14 -21.17 -11.37
C GLU A 285 -8.58 -19.91 -10.70
N LEU A 286 -8.59 -18.78 -11.41
CA LEU A 286 -8.13 -17.50 -10.86
C LEU A 286 -8.97 -17.04 -9.66
N GLY A 287 -10.31 -17.20 -9.72
CA GLY A 287 -11.19 -16.87 -8.60
C GLY A 287 -10.93 -17.74 -7.38
N GLN A 288 -10.75 -19.05 -7.59
CA GLN A 288 -10.43 -20.01 -6.53
C GLN A 288 -9.06 -19.69 -5.90
N GLU A 289 -8.01 -19.51 -6.70
CA GLU A 289 -6.68 -19.20 -6.25
C GLU A 289 -6.61 -17.83 -5.53
N THR A 290 -7.40 -16.86 -5.95
CA THR A 290 -7.47 -15.55 -5.28
C THR A 290 -8.04 -15.71 -3.87
N LEU A 291 -9.19 -16.38 -3.71
CA LEU A 291 -9.77 -16.56 -2.38
C LEU A 291 -8.83 -17.33 -1.45
N THR A 292 -8.27 -18.43 -1.92
CA THR A 292 -7.36 -19.27 -1.11
C THR A 292 -6.04 -18.56 -0.81
N GLY A 293 -5.43 -17.89 -1.79
CA GLY A 293 -4.16 -17.18 -1.63
C GLY A 293 -4.23 -16.06 -0.60
N PHE A 294 -5.26 -15.19 -0.69
CA PHE A 294 -5.45 -14.13 0.29
C PHE A 294 -5.76 -14.68 1.69
N ALA A 295 -6.59 -15.72 1.80
CA ALA A 295 -6.87 -16.35 3.09
C ALA A 295 -5.60 -16.97 3.71
N THR A 296 -4.80 -17.68 2.91
CA THR A 296 -3.50 -18.25 3.29
C THR A 296 -2.56 -17.16 3.79
N ALA A 297 -2.35 -16.12 3.01
CA ALA A 297 -1.43 -15.06 3.36
C ALA A 297 -1.78 -14.34 4.69
N PHE A 298 -3.07 -14.15 4.98
CA PHE A 298 -3.49 -13.64 6.28
C PHE A 298 -3.25 -14.64 7.41
N ALA A 299 -3.48 -15.95 7.18
CA ALA A 299 -3.21 -16.98 8.19
C ALA A 299 -1.72 -17.11 8.51
N ASP A 300 -0.84 -16.83 7.53
CA ASP A 300 0.62 -16.81 7.67
C ASP A 300 1.14 -15.50 8.29
N GLY A 301 0.25 -14.52 8.52
CA GLY A 301 0.54 -13.34 9.33
C GLY A 301 0.68 -12.03 8.58
N ALA A 302 0.34 -11.94 7.30
CA ALA A 302 0.22 -10.66 6.63
C ALA A 302 -0.83 -9.79 7.32
N SER A 303 -0.51 -8.54 7.61
CA SER A 303 -1.44 -7.63 8.29
C SER A 303 -2.38 -6.91 7.33
N ARG A 304 -1.92 -6.63 6.11
CA ARG A 304 -2.72 -6.05 5.02
C ARG A 304 -2.24 -6.58 3.68
N ILE A 305 -3.17 -6.70 2.75
CA ILE A 305 -2.89 -7.16 1.39
C ILE A 305 -3.60 -6.25 0.38
N PHE A 306 -2.86 -5.83 -0.66
CA PHE A 306 -3.35 -4.97 -1.73
C PHE A 306 -3.43 -5.75 -3.04
N ASN A 307 -4.64 -5.89 -3.58
CA ASN A 307 -4.84 -6.50 -4.89
C ASN A 307 -4.36 -5.58 -6.02
N VAL A 308 -3.62 -6.15 -6.96
CA VAL A 308 -3.24 -5.46 -8.21
C VAL A 308 -4.35 -5.71 -9.24
N GLY A 309 -5.37 -4.88 -9.24
CA GLY A 309 -6.52 -4.98 -10.13
C GLY A 309 -7.09 -3.62 -10.53
N PRO A 310 -8.10 -3.59 -11.41
CA PRO A 310 -8.76 -4.71 -12.07
C PRO A 310 -7.88 -5.34 -13.15
N HIS A 311 -8.04 -6.66 -13.34
CA HIS A 311 -7.27 -7.42 -14.34
C HIS A 311 -7.70 -7.10 -15.76
N ASP A 312 -9.00 -7.01 -16.02
CA ASP A 312 -9.57 -6.69 -17.33
C ASP A 312 -10.97 -6.08 -17.18
N PRO A 313 -11.12 -4.76 -17.36
CA PRO A 313 -12.43 -4.10 -17.28
C PRO A 313 -13.39 -4.52 -18.41
N THR A 314 -12.92 -5.25 -19.43
CA THR A 314 -13.75 -5.71 -20.55
C THR A 314 -14.31 -7.12 -20.38
N GLY A 315 -14.04 -7.80 -19.23
CA GLY A 315 -14.59 -9.09 -18.89
C GLY A 315 -13.68 -10.26 -19.30
N GLY A 316 -12.37 -10.07 -19.25
CA GLY A 316 -11.39 -11.16 -19.41
C GLY A 316 -11.32 -12.09 -18.21
N PRO A 317 -10.43 -13.10 -18.21
CA PRO A 317 -10.33 -14.13 -17.17
C PRO A 317 -10.00 -13.62 -15.76
N GLY A 318 -9.61 -12.36 -15.60
CA GLY A 318 -9.32 -11.76 -14.30
C GLY A 318 -10.54 -11.26 -13.52
N ILE A 319 -11.74 -11.24 -14.12
CA ILE A 319 -12.94 -10.71 -13.45
C ILE A 319 -13.40 -11.62 -12.29
N GLU A 320 -13.20 -12.91 -12.40
CA GLU A 320 -13.50 -13.88 -11.34
C GLU A 320 -12.54 -13.68 -10.17
N SER A 321 -11.26 -13.38 -10.43
CA SER A 321 -10.28 -13.04 -9.42
C SER A 321 -10.69 -11.77 -8.66
N ASP A 322 -11.05 -10.70 -9.36
CA ASP A 322 -11.51 -9.47 -8.73
C ASP A 322 -12.80 -9.68 -7.92
N SER A 323 -13.72 -10.50 -8.42
CA SER A 323 -14.98 -10.84 -7.73
C SER A 323 -14.73 -11.65 -6.45
N ALA A 324 -13.82 -12.61 -6.48
CA ALA A 324 -13.45 -13.42 -5.32
C ALA A 324 -12.70 -12.57 -4.26
N PHE A 325 -11.83 -11.66 -4.70
CA PHE A 325 -11.17 -10.69 -3.82
C PHE A 325 -12.19 -9.80 -3.11
N LEU A 326 -13.13 -9.19 -3.85
CA LEU A 326 -14.15 -8.33 -3.27
C LEU A 326 -15.07 -9.10 -2.31
N LEU A 327 -15.47 -10.31 -2.65
CA LEU A 327 -16.25 -11.17 -1.78
C LEU A 327 -15.54 -11.43 -0.44
N LEU A 328 -14.25 -11.77 -0.50
CA LEU A 328 -13.46 -12.00 0.70
C LEU A 328 -13.33 -10.72 1.52
N ALA A 329 -12.99 -9.59 0.87
CA ALA A 329 -12.85 -8.30 1.52
C ALA A 329 -14.15 -7.79 2.18
N GLU A 330 -15.30 -8.01 1.55
CA GLU A 330 -16.62 -7.67 2.12
C GLU A 330 -17.01 -8.59 3.29
N THR A 331 -16.55 -9.85 3.25
CA THR A 331 -16.94 -10.86 4.27
C THR A 331 -16.10 -10.78 5.52
N VAL A 332 -14.77 -10.57 5.36
CA VAL A 332 -13.81 -10.61 6.48
C VAL A 332 -12.93 -9.35 6.57
N GLY A 333 -13.27 -8.26 5.89
CA GLY A 333 -12.38 -7.10 5.72
C GLY A 333 -11.79 -6.53 7.01
N ASP A 334 -12.55 -6.51 8.09
CA ASP A 334 -12.18 -5.95 9.39
C ASP A 334 -11.84 -7.01 10.46
N PHE A 335 -11.48 -8.23 10.06
CA PHE A 335 -11.17 -9.31 11.00
C PHE A 335 -10.14 -8.88 12.07
N THR A 336 -10.26 -9.43 13.28
CA THR A 336 -9.34 -9.16 14.39
C THR A 336 -8.12 -10.10 14.38
N SER A 337 -8.33 -11.35 13.98
CA SER A 337 -7.26 -12.34 13.82
C SER A 337 -7.57 -13.30 12.68
N ALA A 338 -6.53 -13.80 12.01
CA ALA A 338 -6.59 -14.91 11.07
C ALA A 338 -5.61 -16.01 11.52
N SER A 339 -5.97 -17.27 11.33
CA SER A 339 -5.13 -18.40 11.72
C SER A 339 -5.53 -19.67 10.99
N TRP A 340 -4.60 -20.59 10.82
CA TRP A 340 -4.87 -21.92 10.35
C TRP A 340 -5.73 -22.72 11.36
N ALA A 341 -6.84 -23.27 10.90
CA ALA A 341 -7.70 -24.17 11.66
C ALA A 341 -7.63 -25.62 11.17
N GLY A 342 -6.98 -25.86 10.03
CA GLY A 342 -6.72 -27.14 9.38
C GLY A 342 -5.84 -26.95 8.16
N GLU A 343 -5.52 -28.01 7.42
CA GLU A 343 -4.62 -27.97 6.26
C GLU A 343 -5.14 -27.06 5.14
N SER A 344 -6.45 -27.06 4.88
CA SER A 344 -7.12 -26.22 3.87
C SER A 344 -8.26 -25.44 4.52
N LEU A 345 -8.03 -24.92 5.73
CA LEU A 345 -9.04 -24.24 6.52
C LEU A 345 -8.42 -23.07 7.30
N VAL A 346 -8.78 -21.87 6.92
CA VAL A 346 -8.40 -20.63 7.63
C VAL A 346 -9.58 -20.11 8.44
N ARG A 347 -9.34 -19.72 9.67
CA ARG A 347 -10.28 -19.08 10.58
C ARG A 347 -10.03 -17.59 10.66
N PHE A 348 -11.07 -16.80 10.52
CA PHE A 348 -11.11 -15.37 10.79
C PHE A 348 -12.02 -15.08 11.98
N ASP A 349 -11.52 -14.43 13.01
CA ASP A 349 -12.30 -13.92 14.13
C ASP A 349 -12.75 -12.50 13.84
N MET A 350 -14.06 -12.24 13.86
CA MET A 350 -14.64 -10.96 13.51
C MET A 350 -14.87 -10.10 14.76
N PRO A 351 -14.80 -8.73 14.65
CA PRO A 351 -15.01 -7.86 15.81
C PRO A 351 -16.42 -7.94 16.40
N ASP A 352 -17.40 -8.41 15.65
CA ASP A 352 -18.79 -8.61 16.12
C ASP A 352 -19.02 -9.97 16.79
N GLY A 353 -17.97 -10.77 16.96
CA GLY A 353 -18.00 -12.07 17.61
C GLY A 353 -18.33 -13.24 16.67
N ARG A 354 -18.64 -13.01 15.39
CA ARG A 354 -18.72 -14.08 14.39
C ARG A 354 -17.36 -14.70 14.15
N THR A 355 -17.37 -15.94 13.70
CA THR A 355 -16.20 -16.60 13.08
C THR A 355 -16.52 -16.91 11.62
N VAL A 356 -15.60 -16.57 10.72
CA VAL A 356 -15.68 -16.96 9.31
C VAL A 356 -14.55 -17.93 9.02
N TYR A 357 -14.87 -19.04 8.36
CA TYR A 357 -13.88 -19.98 7.85
C TYR A 357 -13.78 -19.85 6.33
N ALA A 358 -12.56 -19.75 5.80
CA ALA A 358 -12.29 -20.02 4.39
C ALA A 358 -11.83 -21.48 4.28
N ALA A 359 -12.56 -22.27 3.51
CA ALA A 359 -12.36 -23.72 3.39
C ALA A 359 -12.24 -24.12 1.93
N TRP A 360 -11.35 -25.05 1.61
CA TRP A 360 -11.13 -25.62 0.27
C TRP A 360 -10.61 -27.05 0.34
N ASP A 361 -10.42 -27.72 -0.80
CA ASP A 361 -9.85 -29.06 -0.94
C ASP A 361 -10.50 -30.14 -0.05
N GLY A 362 -11.79 -30.07 0.09
CA GLY A 362 -12.54 -31.07 0.90
C GLY A 362 -12.49 -30.78 2.41
N ALA A 363 -11.96 -29.66 2.86
CA ALA A 363 -11.91 -29.30 4.27
C ALA A 363 -13.30 -29.28 4.89
N GLY A 364 -13.42 -29.88 6.09
CA GLY A 364 -14.60 -29.81 6.93
C GLY A 364 -14.42 -28.79 8.06
N LEU A 365 -15.51 -28.45 8.75
CA LEU A 365 -15.48 -27.58 9.91
C LEU A 365 -15.00 -28.32 11.17
N PRO A 366 -14.39 -27.58 12.15
CA PRO A 366 -14.04 -28.16 13.45
C PRO A 366 -15.25 -28.79 14.13
N GLY A 367 -15.07 -29.93 14.80
CA GLY A 367 -16.16 -30.64 15.48
C GLY A 367 -16.87 -29.86 16.61
N THR A 368 -16.33 -28.67 16.97
CA THR A 368 -16.95 -27.72 17.89
C THR A 368 -18.03 -26.86 17.23
N VAL A 369 -18.04 -26.80 15.89
CA VAL A 369 -19.06 -26.07 15.11
C VAL A 369 -20.24 -27.01 14.89
N SER A 370 -21.44 -26.59 15.18
CA SER A 370 -22.65 -27.40 15.08
C SER A 370 -23.85 -26.59 14.58
N GLY A 371 -24.83 -27.29 14.02
CA GLY A 371 -26.06 -26.67 13.49
C GLY A 371 -25.88 -26.17 12.05
N VAL A 372 -26.81 -25.37 11.58
CA VAL A 372 -26.82 -24.82 10.23
C VAL A 372 -25.91 -23.61 10.14
N VAL A 373 -25.01 -23.62 9.19
CA VAL A 373 -24.08 -22.52 8.87
C VAL A 373 -24.42 -21.93 7.50
N GLU A 374 -24.11 -20.62 7.33
CA GLU A 374 -24.24 -19.93 6.05
C GLU A 374 -22.95 -20.11 5.25
N THR A 375 -23.08 -20.34 3.94
CA THR A 375 -21.94 -20.58 3.04
C THR A 375 -22.01 -19.66 1.83
N VAL A 376 -20.85 -19.19 1.35
CA VAL A 376 -20.73 -18.46 0.09
C VAL A 376 -19.50 -18.98 -0.66
N GLY A 377 -19.69 -19.54 -1.85
CA GLY A 377 -18.61 -19.99 -2.74
C GLY A 377 -17.81 -18.80 -3.28
N TYR A 378 -16.60 -19.05 -3.78
CA TYR A 378 -15.70 -18.03 -4.37
C TYR A 378 -16.40 -17.24 -5.50
N ASP A 379 -17.40 -17.84 -6.16
CA ASP A 379 -18.21 -17.27 -7.24
C ASP A 379 -19.45 -16.49 -6.74
N GLY A 380 -19.59 -16.29 -5.43
CA GLY A 380 -20.75 -15.64 -4.80
C GLY A 380 -21.97 -16.52 -4.61
N THR A 381 -21.91 -17.83 -4.95
CA THR A 381 -23.02 -18.75 -4.76
C THR A 381 -23.30 -18.97 -3.28
N ALA A 382 -24.41 -18.41 -2.79
CA ALA A 382 -24.83 -18.51 -1.40
C ALA A 382 -25.61 -19.80 -1.11
N GLY A 383 -25.41 -20.34 0.09
CA GLY A 383 -26.09 -21.56 0.56
C GLY A 383 -26.15 -21.64 2.08
N SER A 384 -26.68 -22.75 2.54
CA SER A 384 -26.62 -23.14 3.95
C SER A 384 -26.53 -24.68 4.07
N VAL A 385 -25.81 -25.16 5.06
CA VAL A 385 -25.57 -26.58 5.27
C VAL A 385 -25.45 -26.91 6.76
N ASP A 386 -25.75 -28.14 7.15
CA ASP A 386 -25.40 -28.59 8.51
C ASP A 386 -23.88 -28.71 8.63
N ALA A 387 -23.33 -28.08 9.67
CA ALA A 387 -21.89 -28.00 9.90
C ALA A 387 -21.22 -29.40 9.94
N ALA A 388 -21.90 -30.41 10.50
CA ALA A 388 -21.39 -31.79 10.59
C ALA A 388 -21.26 -32.48 9.23
N GLY A 389 -21.99 -32.03 8.22
CA GLY A 389 -21.95 -32.56 6.85
C GLY A 389 -21.20 -31.68 5.86
N PHE A 390 -20.62 -30.55 6.31
CA PHE A 390 -19.91 -29.64 5.43
C PHE A 390 -18.59 -30.25 4.96
N SER A 391 -18.32 -30.09 3.67
CA SER A 391 -17.04 -30.37 3.03
C SER A 391 -16.89 -29.43 1.83
N ALA A 392 -15.84 -28.67 1.78
CA ALA A 392 -15.60 -27.63 0.76
C ALA A 392 -15.11 -28.25 -0.56
N ALA A 393 -16.00 -28.50 -1.49
CA ALA A 393 -15.64 -29.00 -2.84
C ALA A 393 -14.96 -27.94 -3.70
N VAL A 394 -15.21 -26.65 -3.43
CA VAL A 394 -14.59 -25.48 -4.00
C VAL A 394 -14.31 -24.48 -2.86
N PRO A 395 -13.42 -23.49 -3.05
CA PRO A 395 -13.18 -22.47 -2.04
C PRO A 395 -14.48 -21.79 -1.61
N THR A 396 -14.76 -21.84 -0.30
CA THR A 396 -16.04 -21.45 0.29
C THR A 396 -15.81 -20.73 1.61
N LEU A 397 -16.47 -19.60 1.79
CA LEU A 397 -16.56 -18.90 3.07
C LEU A 397 -17.73 -19.46 3.88
N VAL A 398 -17.50 -19.78 5.15
CA VAL A 398 -18.50 -20.35 6.06
C VAL A 398 -18.62 -19.44 7.28
N THR A 399 -19.80 -18.86 7.47
CA THR A 399 -20.07 -17.98 8.61
C THR A 399 -20.72 -18.74 9.75
N VAL A 400 -20.11 -18.65 10.93
CA VAL A 400 -20.56 -19.22 12.20
C VAL A 400 -20.91 -18.07 13.14
N ARG A 401 -22.14 -18.09 13.70
CA ARG A 401 -22.66 -17.11 14.63
C ARG A 401 -22.59 -17.56 16.08
#